data_7ddfb6a902e8926454e67f16562676e2
#
_entry.id   7ddfb6a902e8926454e67f16562676e2
#
_cell.length_a   1.000
_cell.length_b   1.000
_cell.length_c   1.000
_cell.angle_alpha   90.00
_cell.angle_beta   90.00
_cell.angle_gamma   90.00
#
_symmetry.space_group_name_H-M   'P 1'
#
loop_
_entity.id
_entity.type
_entity.pdbx_description
1 polymer ?
#
loop_
_entity_poly.entity_id
_entity_poly.type
_entity_poly.pdbx_seq_one_letter_code
_entity_poly.pdbx_strand_id
1 'polypeptide(L)'
;MPESVDTTTPAAKASSAVRFRGPIWALILLAPFIAEVLSGSTRLNILFVYIPEVMIWGVGALLCRELVRRWRAGGTSLLLLGLALSVAEEFLIQQTSIAPIPFAGAHADYGRTWGVNLVYLLFMLGFESVWVVVVPVQVTELMFPKRSREPWLRMRWIIVCCVVFLLGCRGAWYGWTQQARPRLGAAAYHPPAALLMVGIASIVGLVGLAYLLRGFGQAAEEDPRRTAPEWVAGVTAFVTGLGWFFIITQIFIPKPVQPYWLVVLMGIGWALVTFALFTAWASRWGWSTLHRYSAALGATLGCMTAPYLSIASWAKPDVIALVVFDVLALTGFALLGRKVFAHEGRGS
;
A
#
# COMPACT_ATOMS: atom_id res chain seq x y z
N MET A 1 -22.39 60.51 37.30
CA MET A 1 -21.43 59.41 37.39
C MET A 1 -22.09 58.19 36.72
N PRO A 2 -21.64 57.70 35.56
CA PRO A 2 -22.10 56.43 35.03
C PRO A 2 -21.09 55.36 35.43
N GLU A 3 -21.61 54.25 35.93
CA GLU A 3 -20.93 53.01 36.27
C GLU A 3 -20.28 52.40 35.04
N SER A 4 -18.99 52.08 35.15
CA SER A 4 -18.22 51.31 34.17
C SER A 4 -18.55 49.84 34.33
N VAL A 5 -19.26 49.27 33.33
CA VAL A 5 -19.49 47.85 33.19
C VAL A 5 -18.20 47.19 32.73
N ASP A 6 -17.53 46.47 33.62
CA ASP A 6 -16.35 45.67 33.36
C ASP A 6 -16.77 44.37 32.64
N THR A 7 -16.63 44.30 31.29
CA THR A 7 -16.88 43.12 30.52
C THR A 7 -15.57 42.36 30.33
N THR A 8 -15.06 41.72 31.36
CA THR A 8 -14.04 40.68 31.24
C THR A 8 -14.67 39.40 30.69
N THR A 9 -14.63 39.26 29.38
CA THR A 9 -14.95 38.00 28.70
C THR A 9 -13.94 36.94 29.14
N PRO A 10 -14.36 35.79 29.73
CA PRO A 10 -13.41 34.76 30.09
C PRO A 10 -12.83 34.15 28.82
N ALA A 11 -11.50 34.30 28.66
CA ALA A 11 -10.74 33.63 27.62
C ALA A 11 -11.06 32.12 27.67
N ALA A 12 -11.71 31.62 26.61
CA ALA A 12 -12.03 30.22 26.46
C ALA A 12 -10.71 29.42 26.54
N LYS A 13 -10.48 28.74 27.66
CA LYS A 13 -9.43 27.73 27.80
C LYS A 13 -9.60 26.74 26.68
N ALA A 14 -8.76 26.85 25.67
CA ALA A 14 -8.65 25.84 24.62
C ALA A 14 -8.31 24.51 25.31
N SER A 15 -9.33 23.69 25.51
CA SER A 15 -9.22 22.32 25.95
C SER A 15 -8.21 21.64 25.01
N SER A 16 -7.04 21.30 25.54
CA SER A 16 -6.08 20.44 24.87
C SER A 16 -6.65 19.02 24.87
N ALA A 17 -7.73 18.81 24.10
CA ALA A 17 -8.26 17.49 23.85
C ALA A 17 -7.10 16.60 23.37
N VAL A 18 -6.84 15.55 24.13
CA VAL A 18 -5.87 14.52 23.76
C VAL A 18 -6.24 14.07 22.35
N ARG A 19 -5.46 14.50 21.36
CA ARG A 19 -5.76 14.17 19.96
C ARG A 19 -5.76 12.66 19.82
N PHE A 20 -6.96 12.10 19.62
CA PHE A 20 -7.17 10.67 19.48
C PHE A 20 -6.26 10.11 18.35
N ARG A 21 -5.37 9.15 18.71
CA ARG A 21 -4.35 8.62 17.84
C ARG A 21 -4.84 7.40 17.00
N GLY A 22 -6.14 7.12 17.04
CA GLY A 22 -6.74 5.98 16.34
C GLY A 22 -6.36 5.84 14.87
N PRO A 23 -6.40 6.92 14.04
CA PRO A 23 -6.03 6.81 12.63
C PRO A 23 -4.59 6.37 12.39
N ILE A 24 -3.66 6.81 13.27
CA ILE A 24 -2.24 6.46 13.16
C ILE A 24 -2.04 4.97 13.37
N TRP A 25 -2.59 4.44 14.47
CA TRP A 25 -2.47 3.03 14.80
C TRP A 25 -3.23 2.14 13.81
N ALA A 26 -4.41 2.59 13.36
CA ALA A 26 -5.16 1.87 12.34
C ALA A 26 -4.34 1.70 11.06
N LEU A 27 -3.73 2.78 10.54
CA LEU A 27 -2.93 2.69 9.32
C LEU A 27 -1.69 1.81 9.49
N ILE A 28 -0.94 2.00 10.60
CA ILE A 28 0.27 1.24 10.89
C ILE A 28 0.01 -0.28 10.95
N LEU A 29 -1.14 -0.69 11.49
CA LEU A 29 -1.49 -2.09 11.59
C LEU A 29 -2.17 -2.61 10.31
N LEU A 30 -3.01 -1.82 9.65
CA LEU A 30 -3.73 -2.26 8.45
C LEU A 30 -2.82 -2.46 7.24
N ALA A 31 -1.74 -1.68 7.10
CA ALA A 31 -0.89 -1.77 5.93
C ALA A 31 -0.25 -3.18 5.78
N PRO A 32 0.51 -3.70 6.76
CA PRO A 32 1.02 -5.06 6.66
C PRO A 32 -0.09 -6.13 6.74
N PHE A 33 -1.19 -5.87 7.44
CA PHE A 33 -2.30 -6.82 7.50
C PHE A 33 -2.90 -7.06 6.10
N ILE A 34 -3.19 -5.99 5.36
CA ILE A 34 -3.76 -6.10 4.01
C ILE A 34 -2.74 -6.69 3.03
N ALA A 35 -1.49 -6.21 3.07
CA ALA A 35 -0.48 -6.62 2.12
C ALA A 35 0.05 -8.04 2.40
N GLU A 36 0.40 -8.35 3.64
CA GLU A 36 1.18 -9.55 3.95
C GLU A 36 0.30 -10.69 4.49
N VAL A 37 -0.66 -10.37 5.36
CA VAL A 37 -1.50 -11.41 5.98
C VAL A 37 -2.59 -11.86 5.02
N LEU A 38 -3.34 -10.93 4.41
CA LEU A 38 -4.43 -11.27 3.50
C LEU A 38 -3.94 -11.81 2.14
N SER A 39 -2.73 -11.48 1.71
CA SER A 39 -2.10 -12.09 0.53
C SER A 39 -1.53 -13.48 0.81
N GLY A 40 -1.45 -13.88 2.07
CA GLY A 40 -0.86 -15.16 2.49
C GLY A 40 0.68 -15.18 2.42
N SER A 41 1.33 -14.03 2.27
CA SER A 41 2.80 -13.91 2.34
C SER A 41 3.29 -14.16 3.76
N THR A 42 2.64 -13.56 4.77
CA THR A 42 2.91 -13.80 6.18
C THR A 42 1.88 -14.78 6.76
N ARG A 43 2.30 -16.04 6.90
CA ARG A 43 1.49 -17.14 7.44
C ARG A 43 1.62 -17.22 8.95
N LEU A 44 0.74 -18.03 9.58
CA LEU A 44 0.71 -18.20 11.03
C LEU A 44 2.06 -18.65 11.62
N ASN A 45 2.74 -19.58 10.94
CA ASN A 45 4.02 -20.14 11.37
C ASN A 45 5.18 -19.12 11.38
N ILE A 46 5.04 -18.01 10.66
CA ILE A 46 6.01 -16.91 10.60
C ILE A 46 5.42 -15.58 11.05
N LEU A 47 4.29 -15.57 11.76
CA LEU A 47 3.59 -14.35 12.16
C LEU A 47 4.45 -13.38 13.00
N PHE A 48 5.55 -13.86 13.59
CA PHE A 48 6.51 -13.00 14.28
C PHE A 48 7.15 -11.93 13.37
N VAL A 49 7.21 -12.16 12.05
CA VAL A 49 7.73 -11.17 11.09
C VAL A 49 6.78 -9.98 10.92
N TYR A 50 5.54 -10.07 11.42
CA TYR A 50 4.60 -8.95 11.41
C TYR A 50 5.13 -7.71 12.16
N ILE A 51 5.99 -7.90 13.18
CA ILE A 51 6.59 -6.79 13.93
C ILE A 51 7.48 -5.91 13.02
N PRO A 52 8.52 -6.44 12.34
CA PRO A 52 9.28 -5.64 11.39
C PRO A 52 8.41 -5.13 10.23
N GLU A 53 7.40 -5.87 9.78
CA GLU A 53 6.46 -5.43 8.74
C GLU A 53 5.69 -4.17 9.18
N VAL A 54 5.20 -4.13 10.41
CA VAL A 54 4.57 -2.92 10.99
C VAL A 54 5.54 -1.74 10.97
N MET A 55 6.83 -1.96 11.25
CA MET A 55 7.84 -0.89 11.27
C MET A 55 8.17 -0.38 9.87
N ILE A 56 8.14 -1.22 8.84
CA ILE A 56 8.48 -0.84 7.46
C ILE A 56 7.22 -0.41 6.72
N TRP A 57 6.30 -1.35 6.48
CA TRP A 57 5.12 -1.07 5.66
C TRP A 57 4.12 -0.18 6.38
N GLY A 58 3.85 -0.46 7.67
CA GLY A 58 2.92 0.35 8.45
C GLY A 58 3.39 1.78 8.64
N VAL A 59 4.61 1.97 9.11
CA VAL A 59 5.19 3.30 9.31
C VAL A 59 5.53 3.95 7.97
N GLY A 60 5.99 3.19 6.96
CA GLY A 60 6.23 3.68 5.60
C GLY A 60 4.97 4.25 4.95
N ALA A 61 3.85 3.52 5.00
CA ALA A 61 2.55 3.99 4.52
C ALA A 61 2.08 5.27 5.26
N LEU A 62 2.31 5.33 6.58
CA LEU A 62 2.02 6.52 7.37
C LEU A 62 2.87 7.72 6.93
N LEU A 63 4.16 7.55 6.69
CA LEU A 63 5.05 8.61 6.21
C LEU A 63 4.65 9.08 4.80
N CYS A 64 4.34 8.16 3.87
CA CYS A 64 3.83 8.49 2.55
C CYS A 64 2.56 9.34 2.64
N ARG A 65 1.59 8.91 3.47
CA ARG A 65 0.37 9.68 3.70
C ARG A 65 0.62 11.05 4.30
N GLU A 66 1.50 11.16 5.29
CA GLU A 66 1.85 12.45 5.91
C GLU A 66 2.44 13.43 4.89
N LEU A 67 3.33 12.98 4.00
CA LEU A 67 3.88 13.80 2.92
C LEU A 67 2.77 14.30 1.98
N VAL A 68 1.90 13.40 1.51
CA VAL A 68 0.77 13.75 0.64
C VAL A 68 -0.11 14.83 1.28
N ARG A 69 -0.46 14.69 2.55
CA ARG A 69 -1.33 15.66 3.24
C ARG A 69 -0.63 17.00 3.49
N ARG A 70 0.68 16.99 3.75
CA ARG A 70 1.47 18.22 3.88
C ARG A 70 1.66 18.96 2.56
N TRP A 71 1.83 18.22 1.47
CA TRP A 71 1.94 18.78 0.12
C TRP A 71 0.58 19.15 -0.48
N ARG A 72 -0.52 18.86 0.20
CA ARG A 72 -1.89 18.99 -0.33
C ARG A 72 -2.06 18.23 -1.66
N ALA A 73 -1.43 17.07 -1.75
CA ALA A 73 -1.38 16.26 -2.95
C ALA A 73 -2.52 15.22 -3.00
N GLY A 74 -2.76 14.68 -4.20
CA GLY A 74 -3.79 13.68 -4.48
C GLY A 74 -3.30 12.23 -4.47
N GLY A 75 -4.13 11.34 -5.02
CA GLY A 75 -3.87 9.90 -5.10
C GLY A 75 -2.66 9.55 -5.95
N THR A 76 -2.40 10.31 -7.02
CA THR A 76 -1.22 10.13 -7.89
C THR A 76 0.09 10.25 -7.09
N SER A 77 0.21 11.28 -6.25
CA SER A 77 1.38 11.43 -5.38
C SER A 77 1.50 10.30 -4.36
N LEU A 78 0.36 9.81 -3.83
CA LEU A 78 0.36 8.68 -2.91
C LEU A 78 0.88 7.40 -3.58
N LEU A 79 0.44 7.13 -4.81
CA LEU A 79 0.92 5.99 -5.61
C LEU A 79 2.42 6.10 -5.91
N LEU A 80 2.90 7.28 -6.33
CA LEU A 80 4.33 7.51 -6.61
C LEU A 80 5.20 7.36 -5.36
N LEU A 81 4.74 7.81 -4.19
CA LEU A 81 5.42 7.56 -2.92
C LEU A 81 5.38 6.08 -2.53
N GLY A 82 4.29 5.38 -2.82
CA GLY A 82 4.21 3.92 -2.69
C GLY A 82 5.23 3.21 -3.57
N LEU A 83 5.36 3.62 -4.83
CA LEU A 83 6.39 3.10 -5.75
C LEU A 83 7.80 3.38 -5.22
N ALA A 84 8.05 4.57 -4.62
CA ALA A 84 9.34 4.88 -4.01
C ALA A 84 9.65 3.98 -2.82
N LEU A 85 8.63 3.66 -1.99
CA LEU A 85 8.76 2.71 -0.88
C LEU A 85 9.07 1.31 -1.40
N SER A 86 8.40 0.85 -2.45
CA SER A 86 8.64 -0.44 -3.08
C SER A 86 10.05 -0.52 -3.68
N VAL A 87 10.53 0.51 -4.35
CA VAL A 87 11.93 0.54 -4.83
C VAL A 87 12.91 0.46 -3.66
N ALA A 88 12.61 1.12 -2.52
CA ALA A 88 13.46 1.03 -1.34
C ALA A 88 13.50 -0.41 -0.80
N GLU A 89 12.37 -1.10 -0.78
CA GLU A 89 12.26 -2.50 -0.37
C GLU A 89 13.09 -3.41 -1.28
N GLU A 90 12.87 -3.31 -2.58
CA GLU A 90 13.40 -4.23 -3.57
C GLU A 90 14.90 -4.04 -3.88
N PHE A 91 15.43 -2.85 -3.65
CA PHE A 91 16.85 -2.54 -3.94
C PHE A 91 17.70 -2.36 -2.69
N LEU A 92 17.13 -1.83 -1.59
CA LEU A 92 17.93 -1.43 -0.41
C LEU A 92 17.65 -2.27 0.83
N ILE A 93 16.40 -2.71 1.05
CA ILE A 93 15.98 -3.38 2.28
C ILE A 93 16.09 -4.90 2.11
N GLN A 94 15.10 -5.57 1.53
CA GLN A 94 15.15 -7.03 1.35
C GLN A 94 15.95 -7.43 0.10
N GLN A 95 16.08 -6.54 -0.88
CA GLN A 95 16.88 -6.75 -2.09
C GLN A 95 16.39 -7.93 -2.95
N THR A 96 15.10 -8.25 -2.87
CA THR A 96 14.56 -9.47 -3.45
C THR A 96 14.56 -9.46 -4.97
N SER A 97 14.34 -8.31 -5.60
CA SER A 97 14.39 -8.18 -7.07
C SER A 97 15.81 -8.23 -7.63
N ILE A 98 16.82 -7.84 -6.85
CA ILE A 98 18.21 -7.82 -7.33
C ILE A 98 19.00 -9.05 -6.91
N ALA A 99 18.63 -9.71 -5.81
CA ALA A 99 19.22 -10.98 -5.39
C ALA A 99 18.55 -12.17 -6.11
N PRO A 100 19.24 -13.33 -6.27
CA PRO A 100 18.58 -14.56 -6.72
C PRO A 100 17.44 -14.96 -5.79
N ILE A 101 16.29 -15.35 -6.32
CA ILE A 101 15.11 -15.71 -5.54
C ILE A 101 15.30 -17.10 -4.92
N PRO A 102 15.33 -17.28 -3.58
CA PRO A 102 15.68 -18.54 -2.95
C PRO A 102 14.54 -19.56 -2.90
N PHE A 103 13.30 -19.16 -3.11
CA PHE A 103 12.11 -19.99 -2.93
C PHE A 103 11.38 -20.30 -4.24
N ALA A 104 11.81 -19.77 -5.35
CA ALA A 104 11.21 -20.07 -6.65
C ALA A 104 11.75 -21.41 -7.16
N GLY A 105 11.00 -22.48 -6.93
CA GLY A 105 11.45 -23.85 -7.19
C GLY A 105 11.84 -24.19 -8.63
N ALA A 106 11.53 -23.39 -9.64
CA ALA A 106 11.80 -23.77 -11.02
C ALA A 106 12.41 -22.69 -11.90
N HIS A 107 12.05 -21.43 -11.73
CA HIS A 107 12.43 -20.39 -12.71
C HIS A 107 12.82 -19.08 -12.04
N ALA A 108 13.65 -19.15 -10.99
CA ALA A 108 14.18 -17.98 -10.29
C ALA A 108 14.86 -16.97 -11.22
N ASP A 109 15.36 -17.45 -12.37
CA ASP A 109 16.02 -16.63 -13.39
C ASP A 109 15.07 -16.12 -14.49
N TYR A 110 13.80 -16.55 -14.48
CA TYR A 110 12.83 -16.04 -15.44
C TYR A 110 12.61 -14.54 -15.26
N GLY A 111 12.93 -13.78 -16.29
CA GLY A 111 12.88 -12.32 -16.26
C GLY A 111 14.11 -11.64 -15.67
N ARG A 112 15.16 -12.39 -15.29
CA ARG A 112 16.40 -11.81 -14.80
C ARG A 112 17.26 -11.27 -15.94
N THR A 113 17.53 -9.96 -15.89
CA THR A 113 18.43 -9.28 -16.84
C THR A 113 19.08 -8.09 -16.13
N TRP A 114 20.32 -7.75 -16.49
CA TRP A 114 21.14 -6.69 -15.86
C TRP A 114 21.21 -6.78 -14.32
N GLY A 115 21.16 -8.00 -13.77
CA GLY A 115 21.21 -8.24 -12.33
C GLY A 115 19.87 -8.03 -11.59
N VAL A 116 18.78 -7.72 -12.30
CA VAL A 116 17.43 -7.51 -11.75
C VAL A 116 16.46 -8.53 -12.34
N ASN A 117 15.59 -9.11 -11.51
CA ASN A 117 14.44 -9.87 -11.98
C ASN A 117 13.31 -8.89 -12.29
N LEU A 118 13.14 -8.56 -13.58
CA LEU A 118 12.17 -7.54 -14.01
C LEU A 118 10.71 -7.96 -13.81
N VAL A 119 10.39 -9.25 -13.87
CA VAL A 119 9.03 -9.74 -13.64
C VAL A 119 8.68 -9.63 -12.18
N TYR A 120 9.59 -10.03 -11.29
CA TYR A 120 9.41 -9.90 -9.86
C TYR A 120 9.34 -8.43 -9.42
N LEU A 121 10.28 -7.61 -9.88
CA LEU A 121 10.28 -6.17 -9.60
C LEU A 121 8.98 -5.51 -10.04
N LEU A 122 8.51 -5.78 -11.27
CA LEU A 122 7.25 -5.21 -11.75
C LEU A 122 6.09 -5.59 -10.85
N PHE A 123 6.00 -6.88 -10.46
CA PHE A 123 4.97 -7.34 -9.56
C PHE A 123 5.03 -6.60 -8.22
N MET A 124 6.21 -6.52 -7.58
CA MET A 124 6.38 -5.88 -6.27
C MET A 124 6.09 -4.38 -6.33
N LEU A 125 6.53 -3.68 -7.39
CA LEU A 125 6.22 -2.26 -7.55
C LEU A 125 4.72 -1.97 -7.52
N GLY A 126 3.91 -2.75 -8.22
CA GLY A 126 2.45 -2.60 -8.17
C GLY A 126 1.85 -3.10 -6.86
N PHE A 127 2.31 -4.26 -6.39
CA PHE A 127 1.80 -4.88 -5.16
C PHE A 127 2.00 -3.96 -3.94
N GLU A 128 3.21 -3.54 -3.67
CA GLU A 128 3.49 -2.73 -2.48
C GLU A 128 2.91 -1.32 -2.59
N SER A 129 2.99 -0.68 -3.76
CA SER A 129 2.39 0.65 -3.91
C SER A 129 0.88 0.66 -3.68
N VAL A 130 0.18 -0.39 -4.11
CA VAL A 130 -1.28 -0.47 -3.98
C VAL A 130 -1.68 -1.04 -2.62
N TRP A 131 -1.23 -2.24 -2.25
CA TRP A 131 -1.72 -2.96 -1.06
C TRP A 131 -0.99 -2.61 0.23
N VAL A 132 0.24 -2.09 0.17
CA VAL A 132 0.93 -1.55 1.35
C VAL A 132 0.54 -0.08 1.60
N VAL A 133 0.35 0.72 0.53
CA VAL A 133 0.18 2.18 0.69
C VAL A 133 -1.22 2.65 0.33
N VAL A 134 -1.64 2.52 -0.94
CA VAL A 134 -2.87 3.15 -1.41
C VAL A 134 -4.11 2.62 -0.71
N VAL A 135 -4.31 1.30 -0.69
CA VAL A 135 -5.50 0.67 -0.11
C VAL A 135 -5.59 0.91 1.40
N PRO A 136 -4.55 0.66 2.23
CA PRO A 136 -4.64 0.90 3.67
C PRO A 136 -4.87 2.36 4.02
N VAL A 137 -4.27 3.30 3.29
CA VAL A 137 -4.52 4.74 3.47
C VAL A 137 -5.98 5.05 3.17
N GLN A 138 -6.55 4.56 2.05
CA GLN A 138 -7.95 4.77 1.71
C GLN A 138 -8.89 4.18 2.76
N VAL A 139 -8.67 2.94 3.20
CA VAL A 139 -9.48 2.29 4.24
C VAL A 139 -9.43 3.09 5.55
N THR A 140 -8.23 3.48 5.98
CA THR A 140 -8.07 4.26 7.21
C THR A 140 -8.77 5.63 7.12
N GLU A 141 -8.67 6.31 6.00
CA GLU A 141 -9.34 7.60 5.80
C GLU A 141 -10.87 7.47 5.75
N LEU A 142 -11.40 6.36 5.24
CA LEU A 142 -12.82 6.02 5.32
C LEU A 142 -13.27 5.72 6.75
N MET A 143 -12.42 5.08 7.56
CA MET A 143 -12.69 4.86 8.99
C MET A 143 -12.75 6.17 9.78
N PHE A 144 -11.94 7.17 9.39
CA PHE A 144 -11.78 8.46 10.10
C PHE A 144 -12.00 9.67 9.17
N PRO A 145 -13.19 9.84 8.55
CA PRO A 145 -13.44 10.82 7.49
C PRO A 145 -13.19 12.27 7.94
N LYS A 146 -13.49 12.62 9.19
CA LYS A 146 -13.27 13.97 9.75
C LYS A 146 -11.79 14.36 9.83
N ARG A 147 -10.88 13.39 9.71
CA ARG A 147 -9.43 13.57 9.81
C ARG A 147 -8.67 13.19 8.53
N SER A 148 -9.39 12.85 7.46
CA SER A 148 -8.80 12.35 6.21
C SER A 148 -7.94 13.39 5.49
N ARG A 149 -8.27 14.68 5.62
CA ARG A 149 -7.62 15.77 4.90
C ARG A 149 -6.48 16.46 5.67
N GLU A 150 -6.29 16.16 6.96
CA GLU A 150 -5.28 16.80 7.81
C GLU A 150 -4.04 15.92 8.02
N PRO A 151 -2.85 16.50 8.22
CA PRO A 151 -1.69 15.79 8.74
C PRO A 151 -1.98 15.27 10.17
N TRP A 152 -1.56 14.03 10.48
CA TRP A 152 -1.79 13.43 11.80
C TRP A 152 -0.61 13.60 12.75
N LEU A 153 0.61 13.75 12.20
CA LEU A 153 1.84 13.81 12.98
C LEU A 153 2.32 15.26 13.17
N ARG A 154 2.84 15.57 14.36
CA ARG A 154 3.71 16.74 14.57
C ARG A 154 5.13 16.38 14.15
N MET A 155 5.99 17.42 13.87
CA MET A 155 7.36 17.19 13.38
C MET A 155 8.15 16.19 14.23
N ARG A 156 8.10 16.30 15.57
CA ARG A 156 8.78 15.35 16.48
C ARG A 156 8.36 13.89 16.25
N TRP A 157 7.08 13.64 15.93
CA TRP A 157 6.58 12.30 15.68
C TRP A 157 6.95 11.78 14.30
N ILE A 158 7.13 12.68 13.31
CA ILE A 158 7.71 12.30 12.01
C ILE A 158 9.14 11.78 12.21
N ILE A 159 9.95 12.51 13.01
CA ILE A 159 11.32 12.07 13.32
C ILE A 159 11.30 10.69 14.00
N VAL A 160 10.42 10.47 14.98
CA VAL A 160 10.26 9.16 15.63
C VAL A 160 9.86 8.09 14.61
N CYS A 161 8.90 8.37 13.72
CA CYS A 161 8.50 7.44 12.67
C CYS A 161 9.66 7.14 11.70
N CYS A 162 10.45 8.14 11.30
CA CYS A 162 11.63 7.93 10.48
C CYS A 162 12.66 7.02 11.17
N VAL A 163 12.91 7.23 12.46
CA VAL A 163 13.81 6.36 13.23
C VAL A 163 13.27 4.93 13.32
N VAL A 164 11.98 4.77 13.64
CA VAL A 164 11.34 3.44 13.70
C VAL A 164 11.40 2.76 12.32
N PHE A 165 11.10 3.48 11.24
CA PHE A 165 11.21 2.97 9.88
C PHE A 165 12.63 2.48 9.56
N LEU A 166 13.65 3.30 9.83
CA LEU A 166 15.05 2.93 9.57
C LEU A 166 15.51 1.72 10.41
N LEU A 167 15.07 1.62 11.67
CA LEU A 167 15.31 0.44 12.50
C LEU A 167 14.61 -0.80 11.92
N GLY A 168 13.38 -0.64 11.45
CA GLY A 168 12.64 -1.69 10.73
C GLY A 168 13.38 -2.14 9.48
N CYS A 169 13.80 -1.21 8.63
CA CYS A 169 14.59 -1.49 7.41
C CYS A 169 15.87 -2.26 7.74
N ARG A 170 16.60 -1.83 8.76
CA ARG A 170 17.84 -2.53 9.20
C ARG A 170 17.52 -3.94 9.71
N GLY A 171 16.43 -4.08 10.47
CA GLY A 171 15.97 -5.37 11.00
C GLY A 171 15.57 -6.33 9.89
N ALA A 172 14.76 -5.86 8.92
CA ALA A 172 14.34 -6.68 7.78
C ALA A 172 15.49 -7.03 6.85
N TRP A 173 16.37 -6.07 6.54
CA TRP A 173 17.58 -6.37 5.79
C TRP A 173 18.37 -7.50 6.46
N TYR A 174 18.64 -7.40 7.76
CA TYR A 174 19.39 -8.44 8.50
C TYR A 174 18.60 -9.76 8.55
N GLY A 175 17.33 -9.70 8.94
CA GLY A 175 16.48 -10.89 9.05
C GLY A 175 16.35 -11.64 7.73
N TRP A 176 16.14 -10.93 6.64
CA TRP A 176 16.01 -11.54 5.32
C TRP A 176 17.36 -11.94 4.72
N THR A 177 18.27 -10.99 4.52
CA THR A 177 19.50 -11.24 3.76
C THR A 177 20.51 -12.11 4.51
N GLN A 178 20.57 -11.98 5.85
CA GLN A 178 21.59 -12.65 6.66
C GLN A 178 21.07 -13.87 7.42
N GLN A 179 19.75 -13.99 7.63
CA GLN A 179 19.17 -15.10 8.39
C GLN A 179 18.28 -16.01 7.55
N ALA A 180 17.26 -15.47 6.88
CA ALA A 180 16.27 -16.28 6.16
C ALA A 180 16.86 -16.90 4.89
N ARG A 181 17.50 -16.11 4.03
CA ARG A 181 18.07 -16.59 2.76
C ARG A 181 19.06 -17.73 2.93
N PRO A 182 20.06 -17.68 3.85
CA PRO A 182 20.96 -18.83 4.08
C PRO A 182 20.21 -20.09 4.53
N ARG A 183 19.17 -19.97 5.36
CA ARG A 183 18.35 -21.12 5.78
C ARG A 183 17.54 -21.74 4.62
N LEU A 184 17.25 -20.97 3.59
CA LEU A 184 16.62 -21.43 2.35
C LEU A 184 17.65 -21.95 1.33
N GLY A 185 18.92 -22.11 1.73
CA GLY A 185 19.99 -22.62 0.86
C GLY A 185 20.53 -21.60 -0.15
N ALA A 186 20.16 -20.33 -0.04
CA ALA A 186 20.69 -19.29 -0.93
C ALA A 186 22.07 -18.83 -0.46
N ALA A 187 23.00 -18.66 -1.41
CA ALA A 187 24.28 -18.05 -1.13
C ALA A 187 24.15 -16.61 -0.62
N ALA A 188 25.12 -16.14 0.15
CA ALA A 188 25.24 -14.74 0.52
C ALA A 188 25.30 -13.89 -0.75
N TYR A 189 24.53 -12.80 -0.78
CA TYR A 189 24.47 -11.92 -1.91
C TYR A 189 24.92 -10.51 -1.52
N HIS A 190 25.86 -9.99 -2.30
CA HIS A 190 26.35 -8.62 -2.18
C HIS A 190 25.97 -7.86 -3.45
N PRO A 191 24.98 -6.96 -3.37
CA PRO A 191 24.54 -6.22 -4.53
C PRO A 191 25.66 -5.33 -5.08
N PRO A 192 25.83 -5.25 -6.42
CA PRO A 192 26.70 -4.26 -7.03
C PRO A 192 26.29 -2.84 -6.63
N ALA A 193 27.28 -1.98 -6.33
CA ALA A 193 27.02 -0.60 -5.93
C ALA A 193 26.18 0.16 -6.97
N ALA A 194 26.35 -0.15 -8.26
CA ALA A 194 25.56 0.43 -9.32
C ALA A 194 24.05 0.18 -9.17
N LEU A 195 23.64 -1.03 -8.76
CA LEU A 195 22.21 -1.34 -8.52
C LEU A 195 21.66 -0.57 -7.31
N LEU A 196 22.44 -0.44 -6.23
CA LEU A 196 22.04 0.36 -5.09
C LEU A 196 21.87 1.84 -5.46
N MET A 197 22.79 2.38 -6.29
CA MET A 197 22.70 3.76 -6.77
C MET A 197 21.50 3.96 -7.70
N VAL A 198 21.17 3.00 -8.55
CA VAL A 198 19.94 3.02 -9.37
C VAL A 198 18.71 3.05 -8.47
N GLY A 199 18.66 2.21 -7.41
CA GLY A 199 17.57 2.23 -6.44
C GLY A 199 17.42 3.60 -5.77
N ILE A 200 18.52 4.17 -5.26
CA ILE A 200 18.51 5.50 -4.62
C ILE A 200 18.06 6.58 -5.60
N ALA A 201 18.60 6.61 -6.81
CA ALA A 201 18.23 7.58 -7.84
C ALA A 201 16.74 7.46 -8.22
N SER A 202 16.22 6.23 -8.32
CA SER A 202 14.80 5.98 -8.59
C SER A 202 13.90 6.47 -7.46
N ILE A 203 14.28 6.25 -6.20
CA ILE A 203 13.53 6.76 -5.03
C ILE A 203 13.48 8.28 -5.06
N VAL A 204 14.63 8.94 -5.24
CA VAL A 204 14.71 10.42 -5.30
C VAL A 204 13.87 10.95 -6.47
N GLY A 205 13.96 10.31 -7.64
CA GLY A 205 13.17 10.67 -8.83
C GLY A 205 11.67 10.53 -8.60
N LEU A 206 11.22 9.41 -8.01
CA LEU A 206 9.80 9.16 -7.71
C LEU A 206 9.26 10.13 -6.65
N VAL A 207 10.01 10.43 -5.60
CA VAL A 207 9.63 11.42 -4.58
C VAL A 207 9.55 12.81 -5.21
N GLY A 208 10.53 13.19 -6.04
CA GLY A 208 10.50 14.44 -6.81
C GLY A 208 9.29 14.55 -7.73
N LEU A 209 8.99 13.46 -8.49
CA LEU A 209 7.84 13.39 -9.37
C LEU A 209 6.51 13.45 -8.60
N ALA A 210 6.44 12.79 -7.44
CA ALA A 210 5.27 12.86 -6.56
C ALA A 210 4.99 14.30 -6.10
N TYR A 211 6.03 15.08 -5.81
CA TYR A 211 5.91 16.50 -5.46
C TYR A 211 5.51 17.36 -6.66
N LEU A 212 6.11 17.15 -7.82
CA LEU A 212 5.80 17.89 -9.05
C LEU A 212 4.37 17.67 -9.53
N LEU A 213 3.89 16.41 -9.45
CA LEU A 213 2.53 16.02 -9.88
C LEU A 213 1.49 16.14 -8.76
N ARG A 214 1.75 16.88 -7.68
CA ARG A 214 0.83 16.97 -6.52
C ARG A 214 -0.59 17.44 -6.85
N GLY A 215 -0.76 18.22 -7.91
CA GLY A 215 -2.08 18.67 -8.39
C GLY A 215 -2.74 17.74 -9.41
N PHE A 216 -2.01 16.75 -9.92
CA PHE A 216 -2.52 15.89 -10.98
C PHE A 216 -3.58 14.89 -10.45
N GLY A 217 -4.66 14.73 -11.20
CA GLY A 217 -5.76 13.80 -10.86
C GLY A 217 -6.60 14.25 -9.65
N GLN A 218 -6.48 15.51 -9.23
CA GLN A 218 -7.44 16.10 -8.29
C GLN A 218 -8.72 16.47 -9.06
N ALA A 219 -9.88 16.29 -8.40
CA ALA A 219 -11.15 16.66 -9.02
C ALA A 219 -11.12 18.13 -9.45
N ALA A 220 -11.25 18.38 -10.74
CA ALA A 220 -11.59 19.69 -11.25
C ALA A 220 -13.03 19.96 -10.84
N GLU A 221 -13.32 21.12 -10.24
CA GLU A 221 -14.67 21.50 -9.82
C GLU A 221 -15.71 21.52 -10.97
N GLU A 222 -15.26 21.35 -12.21
CA GLU A 222 -16.04 21.60 -13.42
C GLU A 222 -16.10 20.44 -14.44
N ASP A 223 -15.62 19.22 -14.16
CA ASP A 223 -15.83 18.12 -15.13
C ASP A 223 -17.28 17.60 -15.01
N PRO A 224 -18.20 18.00 -15.94
CA PRO A 224 -19.62 17.65 -15.86
C PRO A 224 -19.90 16.18 -16.17
N ARG A 225 -18.88 15.42 -16.60
CA ARG A 225 -19.03 14.00 -16.93
C ARG A 225 -19.23 13.20 -15.66
N ARG A 226 -20.28 12.38 -15.65
CA ARG A 226 -20.52 11.45 -14.55
C ARG A 226 -19.42 10.39 -14.50
N THR A 227 -19.01 10.05 -13.29
CA THR A 227 -18.16 8.88 -13.06
C THR A 227 -18.94 7.57 -13.27
N ALA A 228 -18.24 6.44 -13.37
CA ALA A 228 -18.87 5.12 -13.41
C ALA A 228 -19.63 4.86 -12.08
N PRO A 229 -20.64 3.97 -12.06
CA PRO A 229 -21.28 3.54 -10.81
C PRO A 229 -20.29 2.94 -9.80
N GLU A 230 -20.57 3.07 -8.52
CA GLU A 230 -19.67 2.65 -7.43
C GLU A 230 -19.30 1.16 -7.49
N TRP A 231 -20.28 0.31 -7.83
CA TRP A 231 -20.02 -1.12 -7.97
C TRP A 231 -19.09 -1.44 -9.15
N VAL A 232 -19.12 -0.64 -10.22
CA VAL A 232 -18.17 -0.78 -11.34
C VAL A 232 -16.75 -0.50 -10.87
N ALA A 233 -16.55 0.54 -10.05
CA ALA A 233 -15.24 0.82 -9.47
C ALA A 233 -14.74 -0.35 -8.60
N GLY A 234 -15.64 -0.97 -7.83
CA GLY A 234 -15.32 -2.15 -7.01
C GLY A 234 -14.94 -3.37 -7.85
N VAL A 235 -15.78 -3.72 -8.83
CA VAL A 235 -15.51 -4.85 -9.74
C VAL A 235 -14.22 -4.63 -10.54
N THR A 236 -14.02 -3.42 -11.04
CA THR A 236 -12.78 -3.10 -11.77
C THR A 236 -11.56 -3.23 -10.87
N ALA A 237 -11.61 -2.74 -9.62
CA ALA A 237 -10.50 -2.88 -8.68
C ALA A 237 -10.23 -4.35 -8.33
N PHE A 238 -11.27 -5.17 -8.20
CA PHE A 238 -11.15 -6.62 -8.00
C PHE A 238 -10.47 -7.29 -9.19
N VAL A 239 -10.97 -7.06 -10.40
CA VAL A 239 -10.46 -7.70 -11.63
C VAL A 239 -9.02 -7.25 -11.90
N THR A 240 -8.74 -5.95 -11.78
CA THR A 240 -7.38 -5.43 -12.03
C THR A 240 -6.42 -5.87 -10.95
N GLY A 241 -6.85 -5.94 -9.69
CA GLY A 241 -6.08 -6.45 -8.57
C GLY A 241 -5.76 -7.93 -8.72
N LEU A 242 -6.77 -8.77 -8.94
CA LEU A 242 -6.57 -10.21 -9.16
C LEU A 242 -5.68 -10.46 -10.38
N GLY A 243 -5.91 -9.73 -11.49
CA GLY A 243 -5.11 -9.82 -12.70
C GLY A 243 -3.64 -9.52 -12.47
N TRP A 244 -3.32 -8.62 -11.51
CA TRP A 244 -1.95 -8.30 -11.16
C TRP A 244 -1.17 -9.50 -10.60
N PHE A 245 -1.82 -10.35 -9.82
CA PHE A 245 -1.19 -11.55 -9.26
C PHE A 245 -0.80 -12.59 -10.33
N PHE A 246 -1.42 -12.57 -11.51
CA PHE A 246 -0.98 -13.45 -12.60
C PHE A 246 0.43 -13.16 -13.10
N ILE A 247 0.96 -11.95 -12.89
CA ILE A 247 2.33 -11.60 -13.28
C ILE A 247 3.32 -12.46 -12.49
N ILE A 248 3.16 -12.54 -11.19
CA ILE A 248 4.08 -13.28 -10.32
C ILE A 248 3.97 -14.81 -10.54
N THR A 249 2.79 -15.30 -10.93
CA THR A 249 2.61 -16.75 -11.17
C THR A 249 3.56 -17.26 -12.25
N GLN A 250 3.97 -16.42 -13.21
CA GLN A 250 4.90 -16.81 -14.28
C GLN A 250 6.27 -17.29 -13.77
N ILE A 251 6.68 -16.84 -12.56
CA ILE A 251 7.93 -17.29 -11.93
C ILE A 251 7.76 -18.69 -11.30
N PHE A 252 6.55 -19.07 -10.91
CA PHE A 252 6.27 -20.31 -10.17
C PHE A 252 5.74 -21.46 -11.03
N ILE A 253 5.31 -21.19 -12.27
CA ILE A 253 4.85 -22.26 -13.16
C ILE A 253 6.05 -23.06 -13.72
N PRO A 254 5.89 -24.40 -13.95
CA PRO A 254 6.99 -25.26 -14.39
C PRO A 254 7.65 -24.88 -15.74
N LYS A 255 6.89 -24.25 -16.62
CA LYS A 255 7.42 -23.73 -17.90
C LYS A 255 6.70 -22.42 -18.22
N PRO A 256 7.34 -21.27 -18.06
CA PRO A 256 6.78 -20.01 -18.54
C PRO A 256 6.46 -20.10 -20.04
N VAL A 257 5.21 -19.82 -20.39
CA VAL A 257 4.71 -19.94 -21.77
C VAL A 257 5.14 -18.74 -22.60
N GLN A 258 5.23 -17.57 -21.94
CA GLN A 258 5.52 -16.31 -22.60
C GLN A 258 6.97 -15.88 -22.35
N PRO A 259 7.62 -15.18 -23.31
CA PRO A 259 8.89 -14.54 -23.04
C PRO A 259 8.72 -13.44 -21.99
N TYR A 260 9.67 -13.32 -21.06
CA TYR A 260 9.54 -12.42 -19.90
C TYR A 260 9.30 -10.95 -20.28
N TRP A 261 9.90 -10.48 -21.38
CA TRP A 261 9.72 -9.10 -21.85
C TRP A 261 8.25 -8.80 -22.23
N LEU A 262 7.52 -9.79 -22.76
CA LEU A 262 6.11 -9.65 -23.07
C LEU A 262 5.28 -9.55 -21.78
N VAL A 263 5.58 -10.37 -20.76
CA VAL A 263 4.94 -10.29 -19.44
C VAL A 263 5.17 -8.92 -18.82
N VAL A 264 6.39 -8.40 -18.89
CA VAL A 264 6.72 -7.05 -18.39
C VAL A 264 5.94 -5.97 -19.14
N LEU A 265 5.89 -6.02 -20.47
CA LEU A 265 5.15 -5.04 -21.27
C LEU A 265 3.64 -5.11 -21.00
N MET A 266 3.07 -6.31 -20.92
CA MET A 266 1.65 -6.50 -20.60
C MET A 266 1.34 -5.98 -19.19
N GLY A 267 2.20 -6.24 -18.21
CA GLY A 267 2.02 -5.75 -16.82
C GLY A 267 2.14 -4.22 -16.74
N ILE A 268 3.09 -3.60 -17.43
CA ILE A 268 3.16 -2.13 -17.54
C ILE A 268 1.90 -1.59 -18.20
N GLY A 269 1.46 -2.16 -19.32
CA GLY A 269 0.21 -1.76 -19.99
C GLY A 269 -1.00 -1.87 -19.06
N TRP A 270 -1.11 -2.98 -18.33
CA TRP A 270 -2.16 -3.20 -17.33
C TRP A 270 -2.15 -2.15 -16.23
N ALA A 271 -0.98 -1.84 -15.67
CA ALA A 271 -0.82 -0.80 -14.65
C ALA A 271 -1.21 0.58 -15.17
N LEU A 272 -0.74 0.95 -16.38
CA LEU A 272 -1.04 2.25 -16.99
C LEU A 272 -2.54 2.42 -17.30
N VAL A 273 -3.19 1.38 -17.85
CA VAL A 273 -4.63 1.39 -18.12
C VAL A 273 -5.42 1.52 -16.81
N THR A 274 -5.06 0.73 -15.79
CA THR A 274 -5.70 0.80 -14.48
C THR A 274 -5.52 2.18 -13.85
N PHE A 275 -4.31 2.72 -13.86
CA PHE A 275 -4.02 4.06 -13.35
C PHE A 275 -4.82 5.15 -14.08
N ALA A 276 -4.80 5.13 -15.42
CA ALA A 276 -5.53 6.10 -16.23
C ALA A 276 -7.04 6.05 -15.98
N LEU A 277 -7.61 4.85 -15.86
CA LEU A 277 -9.02 4.63 -15.60
C LEU A 277 -9.44 5.19 -14.23
N PHE A 278 -8.74 4.80 -13.16
CA PHE A 278 -9.07 5.30 -11.81
C PHE A 278 -8.81 6.80 -11.66
N THR A 279 -7.75 7.33 -12.27
CA THR A 279 -7.47 8.76 -12.26
C THR A 279 -8.57 9.54 -13.01
N ALA A 280 -8.99 9.06 -14.17
CA ALA A 280 -10.08 9.67 -14.93
C ALA A 280 -11.41 9.62 -14.18
N TRP A 281 -11.73 8.55 -13.46
CA TRP A 281 -12.93 8.47 -12.64
C TRP A 281 -12.85 9.38 -11.41
N ALA A 282 -11.71 9.37 -10.72
CA ALA A 282 -11.51 10.19 -9.52
C ALA A 282 -11.53 11.69 -9.79
N SER A 283 -11.26 12.13 -11.03
CA SER A 283 -11.32 13.53 -11.46
C SER A 283 -12.71 13.97 -11.94
N ARG A 284 -13.67 13.05 -12.09
CA ARG A 284 -15.02 13.37 -12.55
C ARG A 284 -15.96 13.72 -11.42
N TRP A 285 -17.00 14.50 -11.78
CA TRP A 285 -18.10 14.80 -10.86
C TRP A 285 -18.83 13.52 -10.43
N GLY A 286 -19.12 13.42 -9.14
CA GLY A 286 -19.81 12.27 -8.57
C GLY A 286 -18.88 11.18 -8.01
N TRP A 287 -17.55 11.34 -8.06
CA TRP A 287 -16.64 10.43 -7.34
C TRP A 287 -16.81 10.60 -5.82
N SER A 288 -17.54 9.66 -5.23
CA SER A 288 -17.99 9.73 -3.83
C SER A 288 -17.16 8.87 -2.89
N THR A 289 -17.51 8.93 -1.61
CA THR A 289 -16.96 8.05 -0.57
C THR A 289 -17.28 6.56 -0.84
N LEU A 290 -18.44 6.27 -1.46
CA LEU A 290 -18.84 4.92 -1.87
C LEU A 290 -17.93 4.37 -2.96
N HIS A 291 -17.52 5.16 -3.93
CA HIS A 291 -16.57 4.74 -4.97
C HIS A 291 -15.22 4.35 -4.34
N ARG A 292 -14.72 5.16 -3.40
CA ARG A 292 -13.48 4.88 -2.66
C ARG A 292 -13.59 3.60 -1.84
N TYR A 293 -14.71 3.40 -1.17
CA TYR A 293 -15.00 2.18 -0.41
C TYR A 293 -15.05 0.96 -1.33
N SER A 294 -15.82 1.01 -2.42
CA SER A 294 -15.97 -0.10 -3.37
C SER A 294 -14.64 -0.46 -4.02
N ALA A 295 -13.84 0.53 -4.42
CA ALA A 295 -12.52 0.29 -5.00
C ALA A 295 -11.56 -0.34 -3.97
N ALA A 296 -11.54 0.14 -2.74
CA ALA A 296 -10.70 -0.42 -1.68
C ALA A 296 -11.11 -1.86 -1.32
N LEU A 297 -12.42 -2.13 -1.23
CA LEU A 297 -12.96 -3.47 -1.01
C LEU A 297 -12.59 -4.40 -2.18
N GLY A 298 -12.81 -3.96 -3.43
CA GLY A 298 -12.50 -4.76 -4.62
C GLY A 298 -11.02 -5.12 -4.71
N ALA A 299 -10.12 -4.13 -4.51
CA ALA A 299 -8.68 -4.38 -4.51
C ALA A 299 -8.27 -5.36 -3.39
N THR A 300 -8.84 -5.22 -2.19
CA THR A 300 -8.56 -6.14 -1.07
C THR A 300 -9.06 -7.55 -1.37
N LEU A 301 -10.26 -7.71 -1.95
CA LEU A 301 -10.78 -9.01 -2.37
C LEU A 301 -9.89 -9.68 -3.44
N GLY A 302 -9.36 -8.89 -4.38
CA GLY A 302 -8.39 -9.39 -5.36
C GLY A 302 -7.13 -9.96 -4.71
N CYS A 303 -6.61 -9.25 -3.70
CA CYS A 303 -5.47 -9.71 -2.89
C CYS A 303 -5.79 -10.99 -2.12
N MET A 304 -6.92 -11.03 -1.40
CA MET A 304 -7.38 -12.18 -0.63
C MET A 304 -7.60 -13.43 -1.48
N THR A 305 -7.89 -13.28 -2.77
CA THR A 305 -8.12 -14.43 -3.67
C THR A 305 -6.81 -15.12 -4.08
N ALA A 306 -5.71 -14.39 -4.13
CA ALA A 306 -4.43 -14.89 -4.63
C ALA A 306 -3.88 -16.12 -3.88
N PRO A 307 -3.87 -16.18 -2.54
CA PRO A 307 -3.33 -17.32 -1.80
C PRO A 307 -4.11 -18.63 -2.06
N TYR A 308 -5.39 -18.54 -2.42
CA TYR A 308 -6.20 -19.73 -2.71
C TYR A 308 -5.74 -20.48 -3.97
N LEU A 309 -4.97 -19.84 -4.85
CA LEU A 309 -4.36 -20.51 -6.02
C LEU A 309 -3.32 -21.57 -5.61
N SER A 310 -2.73 -21.46 -4.42
CA SER A 310 -1.70 -22.36 -3.90
C SER A 310 -2.06 -23.02 -2.57
N ILE A 311 -3.25 -22.79 -2.05
CA ILE A 311 -3.68 -23.18 -0.70
C ILE A 311 -3.59 -24.69 -0.43
N ALA A 312 -3.73 -25.54 -1.47
CA ALA A 312 -3.63 -26.97 -1.35
C ALA A 312 -2.27 -27.47 -0.86
N SER A 313 -1.22 -26.65 -1.03
CA SER A 313 0.15 -26.95 -0.56
C SER A 313 0.42 -26.46 0.87
N TRP A 314 -0.54 -25.80 1.53
CA TRP A 314 -0.34 -25.18 2.83
C TRP A 314 -0.62 -26.15 3.98
N ALA A 315 0.05 -25.91 5.12
CA ALA A 315 -0.28 -26.60 6.36
C ALA A 315 -1.67 -26.20 6.86
N LYS A 316 -2.41 -27.17 7.41
CA LYS A 316 -3.79 -26.93 7.92
C LYS A 316 -3.91 -25.72 8.85
N PRO A 317 -3.00 -25.47 9.83
CA PRO A 317 -3.09 -24.29 10.69
C PRO A 317 -2.99 -22.97 9.90
N ASP A 318 -2.16 -22.91 8.87
CA ASP A 318 -2.01 -21.71 8.03
C ASP A 318 -3.27 -21.44 7.21
N VAL A 319 -3.90 -22.51 6.68
CA VAL A 319 -5.20 -22.40 5.98
C VAL A 319 -6.31 -21.89 6.90
N ILE A 320 -6.40 -22.45 8.12
CA ILE A 320 -7.40 -22.00 9.11
C ILE A 320 -7.18 -20.54 9.47
N ALA A 321 -5.92 -20.15 9.73
CA ALA A 321 -5.57 -18.77 10.06
C ALA A 321 -5.92 -17.80 8.92
N LEU A 322 -5.62 -18.15 7.67
CA LEU A 322 -6.00 -17.34 6.50
C LEU A 322 -7.50 -17.11 6.45
N VAL A 323 -8.31 -18.18 6.55
CA VAL A 323 -9.78 -18.08 6.54
C VAL A 323 -10.29 -17.20 7.69
N VAL A 324 -9.72 -17.33 8.89
CA VAL A 324 -10.08 -16.47 10.04
C VAL A 324 -9.75 -15.00 9.75
N PHE A 325 -8.57 -14.70 9.21
CA PHE A 325 -8.18 -13.34 8.87
C PHE A 325 -9.06 -12.76 7.74
N ASP A 326 -9.42 -13.57 6.76
CA ASP A 326 -10.34 -13.17 5.69
C ASP A 326 -11.72 -12.83 6.24
N VAL A 327 -12.27 -13.64 7.13
CA VAL A 327 -13.57 -13.38 7.79
C VAL A 327 -13.50 -12.11 8.62
N LEU A 328 -12.40 -11.87 9.35
CA LEU A 328 -12.20 -10.64 10.12
C LEU A 328 -12.13 -9.41 9.19
N ALA A 329 -11.40 -9.51 8.08
CA ALA A 329 -11.32 -8.43 7.09
C ALA A 329 -12.68 -8.12 6.47
N LEU A 330 -13.42 -9.13 6.02
CA LEU A 330 -14.77 -8.98 5.45
C LEU A 330 -15.75 -8.39 6.45
N THR A 331 -15.70 -8.82 7.72
CA THR A 331 -16.49 -8.24 8.80
C THR A 331 -16.16 -6.76 9.00
N GLY A 332 -14.85 -6.42 9.01
CA GLY A 332 -14.39 -5.04 9.10
C GLY A 332 -14.90 -4.18 7.94
N PHE A 333 -14.82 -4.69 6.70
CA PHE A 333 -15.38 -3.99 5.52
C PHE A 333 -16.91 -3.87 5.59
N ALA A 334 -17.64 -4.89 6.05
CA ALA A 334 -19.08 -4.82 6.22
C ALA A 334 -19.49 -3.72 7.23
N LEU A 335 -18.78 -3.64 8.36
CA LEU A 335 -19.00 -2.59 9.36
C LEU A 335 -18.65 -1.20 8.83
N LEU A 336 -17.54 -1.07 8.09
CA LEU A 336 -17.14 0.16 7.43
C LEU A 336 -18.18 0.58 6.38
N GLY A 337 -18.67 -0.36 5.57
CA GLY A 337 -19.70 -0.13 4.58
C GLY A 337 -20.96 0.44 5.20
N ARG A 338 -21.48 -0.18 6.28
CA ARG A 338 -22.65 0.36 7.02
C ARG A 338 -22.45 1.82 7.43
N LYS A 339 -21.24 2.18 7.89
CA LYS A 339 -20.91 3.55 8.30
C LYS A 339 -20.87 4.49 7.10
N VAL A 340 -20.29 4.07 5.97
CA VAL A 340 -20.18 4.87 4.74
C VAL A 340 -21.58 5.13 4.15
N PHE A 341 -22.41 4.09 4.00
CA PHE A 341 -23.79 4.23 3.53
C PHE A 341 -24.65 5.14 4.41
N ALA A 342 -24.53 5.00 5.73
CA ALA A 342 -25.28 5.84 6.68
C ALA A 342 -24.87 7.33 6.62
N HIS A 343 -23.66 7.64 6.18
CA HIS A 343 -23.20 9.03 6.01
C HIS A 343 -23.72 9.65 4.71
N GLU A 344 -23.72 8.93 3.60
CA GLU A 344 -24.22 9.45 2.32
C GLU A 344 -25.75 9.59 2.32
N GLY A 345 -26.50 8.66 2.94
CA GLY A 345 -27.96 8.78 3.05
C GLY A 345 -28.46 9.90 3.98
N ARG A 346 -27.56 10.57 4.74
CA ARG A 346 -27.91 11.76 5.54
C ARG A 346 -27.56 13.09 4.83
N GLY A 347 -26.86 13.03 3.73
CA GLY A 347 -26.43 14.20 2.95
C GLY A 347 -27.23 14.40 1.65
N SER A 348 -28.10 13.46 1.30
CA SER A 348 -29.11 13.54 0.24
C SER A 348 -30.48 13.94 0.80
#